data_776635adff815e51e09a64ccea79d0a6
#
_entry.id   776635adff815e51e09a64ccea79d0a6
#
_cell.length_a   1.000
_cell.length_b   1.000
_cell.length_c   1.000
_cell.angle_alpha   90.00
_cell.angle_beta   90.00
_cell.angle_gamma   90.00
#
_symmetry.space_group_name_H-M   'P 1'
#
loop_
_entity.id
_entity.type
_entity.pdbx_description
1 polymer ?
#
loop_
_entity_poly.entity_id
_entity_poly.type
_entity_poly.pdbx_seq_one_letter_code
_entity_poly.pdbx_strand_id
1 'polypeptide(L)'
;MTGLALDIAFRAPALPDDACRAALLFAIDPFGLGGVCLTSRAGPQREAWLTFLRARLPPDMPERRLPNAIADDRLLGGLDLSATLSSGKPIVQRGLLADVDGGLLIIPMAERLDQGTAAKLCATLDQGEVRLERDGLTACHPTRFGTILLDERTEDEEPPPTGLCDRLAFLVALDPTQQGDPTMFEAADRDAILLAREILPGVEIAPEYLDAICGTTLAYGVASARAALLTLRAARAAAALEGRSQVTQDDVALAARLVIGPRATQMPAPPEEPEAEPEEAEQPKPPPNDLPEDPQDERDAPQDPLDPSALQEMMIEATRASLPANLLASLASELGRGKSGQGGRNGQTQMGDRRGRPIGTRRGIPKPGQRLNVLETLRAAAPWQPLRRHQRANDAKSGTVPRMEIRRDDFRITRYKQNAETVTIFVVDASGSAAVNRLAEAKGAVELLLADCYIRRDSVALITFSGRLTEVALPPTRSLVMAKRRLTGLPGGGGTPMAAAIDMAADLALAIRRKGQTPTLVFMTDGKANLTREGKGDRAQAGQEAMTAARQLAASGIGTLMVDISPRPSTPARELAAAMRAKYLPLPFADPAKLSNAVKGATDHV
;
A
#
# COMPACT_ATOMS: atom_id res chain seq x y z
N MET A 1 47.25 36.42 6.25
CA MET A 1 46.15 35.58 6.77
C MET A 1 45.43 34.99 5.56
N THR A 2 45.85 33.79 5.19
CA THR A 2 45.40 33.07 4.01
C THR A 2 44.18 32.24 4.40
N GLY A 3 43.02 32.58 3.80
CA GLY A 3 41.77 31.83 3.97
C GLY A 3 41.87 30.47 3.32
N LEU A 4 41.77 29.40 4.12
CA LEU A 4 41.50 28.05 3.66
C LEU A 4 40.04 28.00 3.17
N ALA A 5 39.87 28.06 1.86
CA ALA A 5 38.63 27.61 1.23
C ALA A 5 38.62 26.08 1.35
N LEU A 6 37.75 25.56 2.23
CA LEU A 6 37.38 24.14 2.24
C LEU A 6 36.53 23.89 1.00
N ASP A 7 37.17 23.48 -0.10
CA ASP A 7 36.50 22.80 -1.21
C ASP A 7 35.98 21.43 -0.70
N ILE A 8 34.82 21.47 -0.04
CA ILE A 8 34.03 20.24 0.15
C ILE A 8 33.42 19.95 -1.22
N ALA A 9 34.16 19.20 -2.05
CA ALA A 9 33.59 18.60 -3.24
C ALA A 9 32.41 17.76 -2.78
N PHE A 10 31.19 18.25 -3.01
CA PHE A 10 29.96 17.55 -2.74
C PHE A 10 29.93 16.33 -3.68
N ARG A 11 30.50 15.20 -3.22
CA ARG A 11 30.45 13.96 -3.95
C ARG A 11 28.98 13.58 -4.06
N ALA A 12 28.47 13.47 -5.28
CA ALA A 12 27.10 13.04 -5.51
C ALA A 12 26.86 11.71 -4.74
N PRO A 13 25.75 11.58 -4.03
CA PRO A 13 25.48 10.36 -3.27
C PRO A 13 25.44 9.16 -4.23
N ALA A 14 26.08 8.07 -3.85
CA ALA A 14 26.08 6.82 -4.60
C ALA A 14 24.64 6.31 -4.76
N LEU A 15 24.28 5.82 -5.96
CA LEU A 15 22.99 5.25 -6.29
C LEU A 15 23.14 3.73 -6.44
N PRO A 16 22.15 2.92 -6.00
CA PRO A 16 22.12 1.48 -6.26
C PRO A 16 22.13 1.19 -7.78
N ASP A 17 22.87 0.18 -8.22
CA ASP A 17 22.98 -0.19 -9.64
C ASP A 17 21.62 -0.48 -10.27
N ASP A 18 20.75 -1.21 -9.58
CA ASP A 18 19.40 -1.52 -10.04
C ASP A 18 18.53 -0.26 -10.20
N ALA A 19 18.74 0.74 -9.34
CA ALA A 19 18.05 2.03 -9.47
C ALA A 19 18.51 2.80 -10.72
N CYS A 20 19.81 2.74 -11.03
CA CYS A 20 20.35 3.34 -12.24
C CYS A 20 19.87 2.60 -13.50
N ARG A 21 19.91 1.26 -13.50
CA ARG A 21 19.40 0.43 -14.61
C ARG A 21 17.91 0.68 -14.87
N ALA A 22 17.08 0.73 -13.82
CA ALA A 22 15.66 1.07 -13.94
C ALA A 22 15.44 2.46 -14.57
N ALA A 23 16.26 3.46 -14.19
CA ALA A 23 16.19 4.79 -14.77
C ALA A 23 16.56 4.81 -16.26
N LEU A 24 17.60 4.06 -16.67
CA LEU A 24 18.03 3.94 -18.08
C LEU A 24 16.95 3.28 -18.94
N LEU A 25 16.44 2.12 -18.51
CA LEU A 25 15.39 1.42 -19.24
C LEU A 25 14.12 2.26 -19.34
N PHE A 26 13.74 2.92 -18.25
CA PHE A 26 12.60 3.85 -18.27
C PHE A 26 12.84 5.04 -19.19
N ALA A 27 14.07 5.58 -19.26
CA ALA A 27 14.40 6.65 -20.18
C ALA A 27 14.27 6.23 -21.65
N ILE A 28 14.46 4.95 -22.00
CA ILE A 28 14.31 4.43 -23.35
C ILE A 28 12.83 4.31 -23.73
N ASP A 29 11.98 3.73 -22.90
CA ASP A 29 10.54 3.54 -23.17
C ASP A 29 9.67 4.04 -22.01
N PRO A 30 9.56 5.35 -21.77
CA PRO A 30 8.81 5.89 -20.64
C PRO A 30 7.31 5.59 -20.70
N PHE A 31 6.76 5.43 -21.91
CA PHE A 31 5.33 5.20 -22.12
C PHE A 31 4.96 3.72 -22.12
N GLY A 32 5.78 2.86 -22.70
CA GLY A 32 5.55 1.42 -22.69
C GLY A 32 5.82 0.76 -21.35
N LEU A 33 6.82 1.25 -20.61
CA LEU A 33 7.14 0.81 -19.25
C LEU A 33 6.25 1.46 -18.19
N GLY A 34 5.51 2.51 -18.53
CA GLY A 34 4.51 3.18 -17.70
C GLY A 34 5.10 4.02 -16.57
N GLY A 35 6.20 3.60 -15.94
CA GLY A 35 6.83 4.42 -14.91
C GLY A 35 7.69 3.69 -13.89
N VAL A 36 8.07 4.46 -12.88
CA VAL A 36 8.88 4.03 -11.74
C VAL A 36 8.19 4.45 -10.45
N CYS A 37 8.04 3.53 -9.51
CA CYS A 37 7.71 3.84 -8.12
C CYS A 37 9.01 3.84 -7.32
N LEU A 38 9.42 5.02 -6.84
CA LEU A 38 10.65 5.23 -6.12
C LEU A 38 10.36 5.36 -4.62
N THR A 39 10.65 4.32 -3.85
CA THR A 39 10.51 4.33 -2.39
C THR A 39 11.75 4.97 -1.78
N SER A 40 11.62 6.21 -1.34
CA SER A 40 12.69 6.98 -0.73
C SER A 40 12.14 8.22 -0.03
N ARG A 41 12.68 8.53 1.14
CA ARG A 41 12.42 9.83 1.79
C ARG A 41 12.98 10.98 0.96
N ALA A 42 12.43 12.17 1.17
CA ALA A 42 13.01 13.39 0.60
C ALA A 42 14.46 13.56 1.05
N GLY A 43 15.39 13.65 0.11
CA GLY A 43 16.81 13.72 0.43
C GLY A 43 17.74 13.67 -0.78
N PRO A 44 19.06 13.72 -0.54
CA PRO A 44 20.05 13.87 -1.61
C PRO A 44 20.08 12.69 -2.59
N GLN A 45 19.85 11.46 -2.14
CA GLN A 45 19.81 10.29 -3.02
C GLN A 45 18.67 10.35 -4.03
N ARG A 46 17.46 10.73 -3.56
CA ARG A 46 16.32 10.91 -4.45
C ARG A 46 16.55 11.99 -5.49
N GLU A 47 17.09 13.13 -5.07
CA GLU A 47 17.41 14.21 -6.01
C GLU A 47 18.54 13.82 -6.98
N ALA A 48 19.51 13.04 -6.53
CA ALA A 48 20.55 12.49 -7.40
C ALA A 48 19.96 11.53 -8.45
N TRP A 49 19.03 10.65 -8.06
CA TRP A 49 18.36 9.76 -9.00
C TRP A 49 17.50 10.51 -10.01
N LEU A 50 16.74 11.51 -9.58
CA LEU A 50 15.95 12.36 -10.49
C LEU A 50 16.87 13.15 -11.46
N THR A 51 18.00 13.63 -10.97
CA THR A 51 19.01 14.32 -11.80
C THR A 51 19.64 13.36 -12.81
N PHE A 52 19.98 12.14 -12.37
CA PHE A 52 20.50 11.07 -13.21
C PHE A 52 19.53 10.72 -14.36
N LEU A 53 18.24 10.58 -14.06
CA LEU A 53 17.21 10.33 -15.06
C LEU A 53 17.05 11.52 -16.02
N ARG A 54 16.90 12.74 -15.50
CA ARG A 54 16.71 13.96 -16.32
C ARG A 54 17.85 14.21 -17.29
N ALA A 55 19.08 13.90 -16.89
CA ALA A 55 20.25 14.05 -17.76
C ALA A 55 20.16 13.19 -19.03
N ARG A 56 19.36 12.12 -19.01
CA ARG A 56 19.19 11.13 -20.08
C ARG A 56 17.91 11.29 -20.91
N LEU A 57 17.03 12.16 -20.47
CA LEU A 57 15.80 12.48 -21.18
C LEU A 57 15.99 13.67 -22.13
N PRO A 58 15.15 13.82 -23.16
CA PRO A 58 15.13 15.01 -24.01
C PRO A 58 14.91 16.28 -23.16
N PRO A 59 15.64 17.38 -23.42
CA PRO A 59 15.56 18.60 -22.62
C PRO A 59 14.22 19.32 -22.73
N ASP A 60 13.49 19.10 -23.80
CA ASP A 60 12.18 19.67 -24.10
C ASP A 60 11.01 18.80 -23.65
N MET A 61 11.28 17.64 -23.04
CA MET A 61 10.26 16.72 -22.55
C MET A 61 9.42 17.38 -21.44
N PRO A 62 8.08 17.50 -21.60
CA PRO A 62 7.24 18.12 -20.58
C PRO A 62 7.34 17.40 -19.24
N GLU A 63 7.61 18.13 -18.16
CA GLU A 63 7.56 17.59 -16.79
C GLU A 63 6.49 18.33 -16.00
N ARG A 64 5.58 17.57 -15.37
CA ARG A 64 4.52 18.12 -14.51
C ARG A 64 4.51 17.41 -13.18
N ARG A 65 4.20 18.16 -12.12
CA ARG A 65 4.00 17.61 -10.77
C ARG A 65 2.52 17.57 -10.44
N LEU A 66 2.06 16.43 -9.94
CA LEU A 66 0.69 16.22 -9.48
C LEU A 66 0.55 16.66 -8.01
N PRO A 67 -0.22 17.69 -7.68
CA PRO A 67 -0.55 18.01 -6.29
C PRO A 67 -1.43 16.92 -5.66
N ASN A 68 -1.15 16.51 -4.41
CA ASN A 68 -1.88 15.44 -3.72
C ASN A 68 -3.40 15.65 -3.61
N ALA A 69 -3.87 16.89 -3.63
CA ALA A 69 -5.28 17.24 -3.54
C ALA A 69 -5.69 18.06 -4.76
N ILE A 70 -5.49 17.50 -5.96
CA ILE A 70 -5.91 18.15 -7.20
C ILE A 70 -7.42 18.00 -7.40
N ALA A 71 -8.08 19.06 -7.85
CA ALA A 71 -9.48 18.98 -8.25
C ALA A 71 -9.60 18.40 -9.67
N ASP A 72 -10.72 17.72 -9.94
CA ASP A 72 -10.95 17.02 -11.21
C ASP A 72 -10.85 17.91 -12.45
N ASP A 73 -11.30 19.15 -12.32
CA ASP A 73 -11.22 20.15 -13.39
C ASP A 73 -9.79 20.57 -13.72
N ARG A 74 -8.90 20.52 -12.72
CA ARG A 74 -7.49 20.77 -12.92
C ARG A 74 -6.75 19.54 -13.44
N LEU A 75 -7.22 18.35 -13.06
CA LEU A 75 -6.61 17.08 -13.48
C LEU A 75 -6.98 16.75 -14.92
N LEU A 76 -8.28 16.64 -15.20
CA LEU A 76 -8.83 16.18 -16.48
C LEU A 76 -9.13 17.34 -17.46
N GLY A 77 -9.30 18.53 -16.92
CA GLY A 77 -9.83 19.67 -17.61
C GLY A 77 -11.28 19.97 -17.24
N GLY A 78 -11.81 21.05 -17.75
CA GLY A 78 -13.15 21.50 -17.43
C GLY A 78 -13.59 22.73 -18.21
N LEU A 79 -14.58 23.44 -17.69
CA LEU A 79 -15.08 24.67 -18.27
C LEU A 79 -14.17 25.86 -17.87
N ASP A 80 -13.62 26.55 -18.85
CA ASP A 80 -13.01 27.87 -18.61
C ASP A 80 -14.10 28.89 -18.31
N LEU A 81 -14.26 29.18 -17.02
CA LEU A 81 -15.31 30.12 -16.57
C LEU A 81 -15.12 31.52 -17.14
N SER A 82 -13.87 32.00 -17.19
CA SER A 82 -13.56 33.34 -17.62
C SER A 82 -13.85 33.53 -19.11
N ALA A 83 -13.32 32.62 -19.93
CA ALA A 83 -13.52 32.62 -21.36
C ALA A 83 -14.98 32.32 -21.74
N THR A 84 -15.66 31.42 -21.02
CA THR A 84 -17.09 31.08 -21.24
C THR A 84 -18.00 32.27 -20.91
N LEU A 85 -17.74 32.98 -19.83
CA LEU A 85 -18.57 34.13 -19.44
C LEU A 85 -18.36 35.34 -20.38
N SER A 86 -17.16 35.51 -20.91
CA SER A 86 -16.86 36.58 -21.86
C SER A 86 -17.41 36.31 -23.26
N SER A 87 -17.28 35.06 -23.74
CA SER A 87 -17.73 34.67 -25.09
C SER A 87 -19.20 34.26 -25.16
N GLY A 88 -19.82 33.89 -24.04
CA GLY A 88 -21.17 33.33 -23.99
C GLY A 88 -21.28 31.89 -24.52
N LYS A 89 -20.18 31.26 -24.88
CA LYS A 89 -20.12 29.86 -25.36
C LYS A 89 -19.25 29.05 -24.41
N PRO A 90 -19.56 27.77 -24.17
CA PRO A 90 -18.72 26.89 -23.37
C PRO A 90 -17.33 26.73 -23.99
N ILE A 91 -16.29 27.06 -23.26
CA ILE A 91 -14.88 26.90 -23.67
C ILE A 91 -14.21 25.88 -22.76
N VAL A 92 -13.54 24.89 -23.36
CA VAL A 92 -12.81 23.85 -22.66
C VAL A 92 -11.47 24.38 -22.16
N GLN A 93 -11.18 24.18 -20.87
CA GLN A 93 -9.85 24.34 -20.28
C GLN A 93 -9.16 22.99 -20.28
N ARG A 94 -7.94 22.91 -20.80
CA ARG A 94 -7.11 21.69 -20.72
C ARG A 94 -6.72 21.39 -19.27
N GLY A 95 -6.65 20.11 -18.93
CA GLY A 95 -6.22 19.63 -17.61
C GLY A 95 -4.75 19.28 -17.60
N LEU A 96 -4.21 19.04 -16.39
CA LEU A 96 -2.82 18.67 -16.15
C LEU A 96 -2.40 17.44 -16.97
N LEU A 97 -3.28 16.43 -17.09
CA LEU A 97 -2.96 15.21 -17.83
C LEU A 97 -2.80 15.48 -19.34
N ALA A 98 -3.65 16.32 -19.92
CA ALA A 98 -3.51 16.71 -21.31
C ALA A 98 -2.26 17.59 -21.55
N ASP A 99 -1.81 18.33 -20.52
CA ASP A 99 -0.61 19.19 -20.60
C ASP A 99 0.70 18.43 -20.40
N VAL A 100 0.66 17.17 -19.97
CA VAL A 100 1.84 16.32 -19.80
C VAL A 100 1.99 15.30 -20.94
N ASP A 101 1.17 15.40 -21.99
CA ASP A 101 1.27 14.52 -23.15
C ASP A 101 2.70 14.54 -23.73
N GLY A 102 3.24 13.34 -24.00
CA GLY A 102 4.64 13.17 -24.42
C GLY A 102 5.69 13.38 -23.32
N GLY A 103 5.28 13.54 -22.05
CA GLY A 103 6.12 13.95 -20.94
C GLY A 103 6.18 13.02 -19.75
N LEU A 104 6.56 13.60 -18.60
CA LEU A 104 6.66 12.92 -17.32
C LEU A 104 5.71 13.53 -16.29
N LEU A 105 4.96 12.67 -15.60
CA LEU A 105 4.12 13.03 -14.46
C LEU A 105 4.80 12.57 -13.16
N ILE A 106 5.25 13.53 -12.35
CA ILE A 106 5.82 13.26 -11.03
C ILE A 106 4.74 13.38 -9.97
N ILE A 107 4.56 12.34 -9.17
CA ILE A 107 3.57 12.26 -8.10
C ILE A 107 4.29 12.17 -6.76
N PRO A 108 4.50 13.29 -6.05
CA PRO A 108 5.12 13.29 -4.73
C PRO A 108 4.15 12.74 -3.67
N MET A 109 4.68 12.11 -2.61
CA MET A 109 3.90 11.50 -1.54
C MET A 109 2.80 10.59 -2.09
N ALA A 110 3.19 9.67 -2.98
CA ALA A 110 2.26 8.82 -3.74
C ALA A 110 1.42 7.90 -2.84
N GLU A 111 1.90 7.58 -1.64
CA GLU A 111 1.18 6.86 -0.57
C GLU A 111 -0.07 7.63 -0.09
N ARG A 112 -0.12 8.94 -0.32
CA ARG A 112 -1.25 9.81 0.07
C ARG A 112 -2.24 10.07 -1.07
N LEU A 113 -2.02 9.47 -2.24
CA LEU A 113 -2.90 9.65 -3.39
C LEU A 113 -4.26 9.00 -3.12
N ASP A 114 -5.35 9.72 -3.35
CA ASP A 114 -6.68 9.15 -3.20
C ASP A 114 -7.05 8.19 -4.34
N GLN A 115 -7.90 7.20 -4.01
CA GLN A 115 -8.30 6.15 -4.95
C GLN A 115 -9.02 6.69 -6.20
N GLY A 116 -9.76 7.81 -6.06
CA GLY A 116 -10.47 8.42 -7.18
C GLY A 116 -9.51 9.03 -8.21
N THR A 117 -8.48 9.74 -7.73
CA THR A 117 -7.41 10.28 -8.59
C THR A 117 -6.58 9.14 -9.19
N ALA A 118 -6.22 8.13 -8.39
CA ALA A 118 -5.50 6.96 -8.88
C ALA A 118 -6.27 6.23 -9.99
N ALA A 119 -7.59 6.05 -9.86
CA ALA A 119 -8.41 5.40 -10.89
C ALA A 119 -8.42 6.19 -12.22
N LYS A 120 -8.44 7.51 -12.17
CA LYS A 120 -8.37 8.36 -13.38
C LYS A 120 -7.00 8.27 -14.05
N LEU A 121 -5.91 8.26 -13.27
CA LEU A 121 -4.56 8.04 -13.80
C LEU A 121 -4.45 6.66 -14.46
N CYS A 122 -4.96 5.61 -13.80
CA CYS A 122 -4.99 4.27 -14.35
C CYS A 122 -5.75 4.21 -15.69
N ALA A 123 -6.92 4.84 -15.76
CA ALA A 123 -7.71 4.88 -16.98
C ALA A 123 -6.96 5.60 -18.13
N THR A 124 -6.30 6.73 -17.81
CA THR A 124 -5.51 7.47 -18.81
C THR A 124 -4.30 6.67 -19.29
N LEU A 125 -3.56 6.01 -18.37
CA LEU A 125 -2.42 5.15 -18.73
C LEU A 125 -2.83 3.96 -19.60
N ASP A 126 -4.02 3.38 -19.37
CA ASP A 126 -4.53 2.25 -20.15
C ASP A 126 -5.06 2.67 -21.52
N GLN A 127 -5.71 3.82 -21.61
CA GLN A 127 -6.37 4.29 -22.83
C GLN A 127 -5.45 5.16 -23.72
N GLY A 128 -4.44 5.80 -23.14
CA GLY A 128 -3.59 6.76 -23.83
C GLY A 128 -4.31 8.05 -24.22
N GLU A 129 -5.44 8.35 -23.55
CA GLU A 129 -6.23 9.56 -23.79
C GLU A 129 -6.98 10.01 -22.52
N VAL A 130 -7.24 11.30 -22.42
CA VAL A 130 -8.12 11.88 -21.41
C VAL A 130 -9.46 12.22 -22.06
N ARG A 131 -10.54 11.64 -21.54
CA ARG A 131 -11.93 11.95 -21.93
C ARG A 131 -12.56 12.86 -20.91
N LEU A 132 -13.06 13.99 -21.38
CA LEU A 132 -13.81 14.95 -20.60
C LEU A 132 -15.29 14.90 -21.02
N GLU A 133 -16.15 14.40 -20.14
CA GLU A 133 -17.61 14.32 -20.33
C GLU A 133 -18.29 14.90 -19.09
N ARG A 134 -18.25 16.22 -18.96
CA ARG A 134 -18.83 16.92 -17.80
C ARG A 134 -19.20 18.37 -18.14
N ASP A 135 -20.12 18.94 -17.39
CA ASP A 135 -20.54 20.34 -17.49
C ASP A 135 -21.06 20.74 -18.90
N GLY A 136 -21.60 19.76 -19.65
CA GLY A 136 -22.06 19.96 -21.02
C GLY A 136 -20.93 20.03 -22.06
N LEU A 137 -19.70 19.65 -21.67
CA LEU A 137 -18.54 19.58 -22.53
C LEU A 137 -18.20 18.12 -22.86
N THR A 138 -17.83 17.87 -24.11
CA THR A 138 -17.23 16.61 -24.55
C THR A 138 -15.93 16.95 -25.26
N ALA A 139 -14.81 16.44 -24.73
CA ALA A 139 -13.50 16.59 -25.35
C ALA A 139 -12.67 15.33 -25.11
N CYS A 140 -11.81 14.99 -26.08
CA CYS A 140 -10.85 13.91 -25.98
C CYS A 140 -9.47 14.45 -26.35
N HIS A 141 -8.48 14.19 -25.49
CA HIS A 141 -7.10 14.60 -25.71
C HIS A 141 -6.21 13.37 -25.66
N PRO A 142 -5.45 13.04 -26.74
CA PRO A 142 -4.39 12.06 -26.68
C PRO A 142 -3.44 12.42 -25.52
N THR A 143 -3.08 11.43 -24.70
CA THR A 143 -2.30 11.68 -23.49
C THR A 143 -1.48 10.45 -23.17
N ARG A 144 -0.19 10.48 -23.51
CA ARG A 144 0.79 9.44 -23.18
C ARG A 144 1.89 10.05 -22.35
N PHE A 145 2.14 9.51 -21.17
CA PHE A 145 3.17 10.02 -20.28
C PHE A 145 3.80 8.90 -19.47
N GLY A 146 5.06 9.09 -19.07
CA GLY A 146 5.71 8.26 -18.06
C GLY A 146 5.38 8.77 -16.66
N THR A 147 5.25 7.87 -15.70
CA THR A 147 4.88 8.21 -14.32
C THR A 147 6.03 7.96 -13.36
N ILE A 148 6.33 8.93 -12.49
CA ILE A 148 7.27 8.76 -11.38
C ILE A 148 6.51 8.93 -10.08
N LEU A 149 6.28 7.83 -9.36
CA LEU A 149 5.72 7.86 -8.01
C LEU A 149 6.85 8.04 -7.01
N LEU A 150 6.80 9.08 -6.19
CA LEU A 150 7.68 9.27 -5.07
C LEU A 150 6.95 8.79 -3.81
N ASP A 151 7.32 7.61 -3.34
CA ASP A 151 6.77 6.97 -2.16
C ASP A 151 7.64 7.32 -0.96
N GLU A 152 7.11 8.15 -0.07
CA GLU A 152 7.81 8.65 1.13
C GLU A 152 7.35 7.93 2.41
N ARG A 153 6.57 6.84 2.26
CA ARG A 153 5.99 6.12 3.39
C ARG A 153 7.04 5.64 4.40
N THR A 154 6.61 5.60 5.64
CA THR A 154 7.27 4.85 6.70
C THR A 154 6.73 3.41 6.72
N GLU A 155 7.34 2.51 7.50
CA GLU A 155 6.94 1.10 7.60
C GLU A 155 5.47 0.90 8.00
N ASP A 156 4.88 1.88 8.70
CA ASP A 156 3.51 1.84 9.21
C ASP A 156 2.48 2.49 8.28
N GLU A 157 2.89 3.09 7.16
CA GLU A 157 1.98 3.75 6.23
C GLU A 157 1.58 2.82 5.08
N GLU A 158 0.36 3.01 4.54
CA GLU A 158 -0.13 2.25 3.39
C GLU A 158 0.72 2.54 2.14
N PRO A 159 0.97 1.54 1.30
CA PRO A 159 1.67 1.75 0.04
C PRO A 159 0.83 2.62 -0.92
N PRO A 160 1.45 3.19 -1.96
CA PRO A 160 0.73 3.82 -3.05
C PRO A 160 -0.33 2.89 -3.64
N PRO A 161 -1.40 3.44 -4.27
CA PRO A 161 -2.49 2.64 -4.82
C PRO A 161 -1.98 1.50 -5.71
N THR A 162 -2.27 0.25 -5.33
CA THR A 162 -1.75 -0.96 -5.98
C THR A 162 -2.08 -1.01 -7.47
N GLY A 163 -3.29 -0.58 -7.85
CA GLY A 163 -3.69 -0.52 -9.26
C GLY A 163 -2.83 0.42 -10.10
N LEU A 164 -2.27 1.48 -9.51
CA LEU A 164 -1.35 2.37 -10.19
C LEU A 164 0.05 1.76 -10.25
N CYS A 165 0.55 1.19 -9.14
CA CYS A 165 1.84 0.49 -9.10
C CYS A 165 1.91 -0.70 -10.07
N ASP A 166 0.78 -1.36 -10.33
CA ASP A 166 0.68 -2.47 -11.29
C ASP A 166 0.94 -2.04 -12.75
N ARG A 167 0.77 -0.76 -13.06
CA ARG A 167 1.01 -0.18 -14.40
C ARG A 167 2.42 0.34 -14.62
N LEU A 168 3.24 0.37 -13.60
CA LEU A 168 4.62 0.84 -13.65
C LEU A 168 5.56 -0.35 -13.72
N ALA A 169 6.58 -0.33 -14.56
CA ALA A 169 7.53 -1.45 -14.68
C ALA A 169 8.36 -1.60 -13.40
N PHE A 170 8.85 -0.51 -12.85
CA PHE A 170 9.87 -0.57 -11.82
C PHE A 170 9.36 -0.11 -10.44
N LEU A 171 9.62 -0.95 -9.44
CA LEU A 171 9.44 -0.63 -8.02
C LEU A 171 10.82 -0.61 -7.37
N VAL A 172 11.37 0.57 -7.17
CA VAL A 172 12.76 0.77 -6.75
C VAL A 172 12.81 1.36 -5.36
N ALA A 173 13.55 0.74 -4.45
CA ALA A 173 13.87 1.31 -3.15
C ALA A 173 15.29 1.90 -3.17
N LEU A 174 15.43 3.17 -2.75
CA LEU A 174 16.74 3.77 -2.54
C LEU A 174 17.18 3.50 -1.09
N ASP A 175 17.99 2.47 -0.91
CA ASP A 175 18.58 2.14 0.38
C ASP A 175 19.93 2.88 0.54
N PRO A 176 20.09 3.72 1.60
CA PRO A 176 21.35 4.42 1.86
C PRO A 176 22.55 3.48 2.09
N THR A 177 22.28 2.21 2.42
CA THR A 177 23.34 1.22 2.66
C THR A 177 23.85 0.56 1.38
N GLN A 178 23.06 0.57 0.31
CA GLN A 178 23.44 0.05 -1.00
C GLN A 178 24.14 1.16 -1.79
N GLN A 179 25.44 1.03 -1.94
CA GLN A 179 26.27 1.95 -2.71
C GLN A 179 26.67 1.29 -4.02
N GLY A 180 26.15 1.80 -5.14
CA GLY A 180 26.63 1.50 -6.48
C GLY A 180 27.65 2.53 -6.96
N ASP A 181 28.30 2.23 -8.07
CA ASP A 181 29.21 3.17 -8.74
C ASP A 181 28.50 3.81 -9.95
N PRO A 182 28.02 5.06 -9.85
CA PRO A 182 27.31 5.72 -10.94
C PRO A 182 28.20 5.94 -12.18
N THR A 183 29.54 5.83 -12.05
CA THR A 183 30.45 5.97 -13.18
C THR A 183 30.35 4.81 -14.17
N MET A 184 29.86 3.64 -13.73
CA MET A 184 29.58 2.50 -14.60
C MET A 184 28.56 2.82 -15.70
N PHE A 185 27.75 3.87 -15.53
CA PHE A 185 26.69 4.26 -16.44
C PHE A 185 26.97 5.56 -17.21
N GLU A 186 28.22 6.05 -17.19
CA GLU A 186 28.61 7.27 -17.92
C GLU A 186 28.45 7.11 -19.43
N ALA A 187 28.76 5.93 -19.98
CA ALA A 187 28.60 5.62 -21.40
C ALA A 187 27.13 5.61 -21.86
N ALA A 188 26.17 5.38 -20.96
CA ALA A 188 24.74 5.46 -21.24
C ALA A 188 24.24 6.90 -21.08
N ASP A 189 24.74 7.80 -21.91
CA ASP A 189 24.36 9.19 -21.95
C ASP A 189 23.05 9.43 -22.73
N ARG A 190 22.70 10.68 -22.97
CA ARG A 190 21.47 11.03 -23.71
C ARG A 190 21.48 10.51 -25.13
N ASP A 191 22.62 10.59 -25.80
CA ASP A 191 22.70 10.22 -27.23
C ASP A 191 22.57 8.69 -27.36
N ALA A 192 23.16 7.91 -26.46
CA ALA A 192 22.96 6.47 -26.38
C ALA A 192 21.49 6.11 -26.13
N ILE A 193 20.79 6.83 -25.25
CA ILE A 193 19.36 6.62 -24.99
C ILE A 193 18.51 6.96 -26.23
N LEU A 194 18.82 8.04 -26.93
CA LEU A 194 18.10 8.40 -28.16
C LEU A 194 18.29 7.33 -29.25
N LEU A 195 19.52 6.84 -29.43
CA LEU A 195 19.80 5.73 -30.34
C LEU A 195 19.03 4.46 -29.95
N ALA A 196 19.01 4.11 -28.66
CA ALA A 196 18.27 2.96 -28.16
C ALA A 196 16.74 3.08 -28.43
N ARG A 197 16.18 4.30 -28.35
CA ARG A 197 14.77 4.55 -28.70
C ARG A 197 14.49 4.29 -30.19
N GLU A 198 15.42 4.59 -31.06
CA GLU A 198 15.31 4.34 -32.52
C GLU A 198 15.39 2.84 -32.82
N ILE A 199 16.23 2.09 -32.11
CA ILE A 199 16.42 0.64 -32.26
C ILE A 199 15.23 -0.14 -31.67
N LEU A 200 14.64 0.30 -30.57
CA LEU A 200 13.65 -0.42 -29.79
C LEU A 200 12.47 -1.00 -30.58
N PRO A 201 11.87 -0.32 -31.57
CA PRO A 201 10.77 -0.89 -32.36
C PRO A 201 11.15 -2.15 -33.11
N GLY A 202 12.41 -2.25 -33.56
CA GLY A 202 12.97 -3.39 -34.30
C GLY A 202 13.53 -4.52 -33.43
N VAL A 203 13.50 -4.40 -32.10
CA VAL A 203 14.02 -5.45 -31.21
C VAL A 203 13.04 -6.61 -31.15
N GLU A 204 13.51 -7.80 -31.50
CA GLU A 204 12.75 -9.06 -31.47
C GLU A 204 13.09 -9.87 -30.22
N ILE A 205 12.15 -10.71 -29.79
CA ILE A 205 12.30 -11.62 -28.67
C ILE A 205 11.84 -13.02 -29.11
N ALA A 206 12.64 -14.02 -28.77
CA ALA A 206 12.32 -15.40 -29.09
C ALA A 206 11.15 -15.92 -28.23
N PRO A 207 10.26 -16.77 -28.78
CA PRO A 207 9.09 -17.29 -28.06
C PRO A 207 9.43 -17.99 -26.74
N GLU A 208 10.58 -18.66 -26.67
CA GLU A 208 11.07 -19.41 -25.50
C GLU A 208 11.23 -18.49 -24.27
N TYR A 209 11.63 -17.24 -24.49
CA TYR A 209 11.73 -16.24 -23.41
C TYR A 209 10.36 -15.82 -22.88
N LEU A 210 9.30 -15.85 -23.70
CA LEU A 210 7.94 -15.54 -23.26
C LEU A 210 7.45 -16.59 -22.27
N ASP A 211 7.68 -17.87 -22.58
CA ASP A 211 7.31 -18.98 -21.71
C ASP A 211 8.09 -18.92 -20.39
N ALA A 212 9.40 -18.64 -20.44
CA ALA A 212 10.25 -18.49 -19.27
C ALA A 212 9.81 -17.30 -18.38
N ILE A 213 9.44 -16.15 -18.97
CA ILE A 213 8.91 -14.98 -18.25
C ILE A 213 7.59 -15.34 -17.54
N CYS A 214 6.66 -16.01 -18.25
CA CYS A 214 5.39 -16.43 -17.68
C CYS A 214 5.58 -17.44 -16.55
N GLY A 215 6.44 -18.45 -16.76
CA GLY A 215 6.78 -19.46 -15.75
C GLY A 215 7.39 -18.84 -14.49
N THR A 216 8.35 -17.92 -14.66
CA THR A 216 8.97 -17.18 -13.55
C THR A 216 7.95 -16.31 -12.78
N THR A 217 7.07 -15.62 -13.51
CA THR A 217 6.01 -14.79 -12.91
C THR A 217 5.10 -15.63 -12.02
N LEU A 218 4.70 -16.82 -12.48
CA LEU A 218 3.89 -17.77 -11.71
C LEU A 218 4.66 -18.34 -10.53
N ALA A 219 5.94 -18.73 -10.72
CA ALA A 219 6.77 -19.30 -9.66
C ALA A 219 6.96 -18.34 -8.47
N TYR A 220 7.04 -17.03 -8.74
CA TYR A 220 7.11 -16.00 -7.70
C TYR A 220 5.72 -15.52 -7.20
N GLY A 221 4.62 -16.15 -7.64
CA GLY A 221 3.27 -15.83 -7.18
C GLY A 221 2.78 -14.44 -7.57
N VAL A 222 3.31 -13.87 -8.68
CA VAL A 222 2.88 -12.56 -9.17
C VAL A 222 1.61 -12.74 -10.01
N ALA A 223 0.46 -12.37 -9.45
CA ALA A 223 -0.85 -12.62 -10.08
C ALA A 223 -1.15 -11.70 -11.28
N SER A 224 -0.37 -10.63 -11.47
CA SER A 224 -0.62 -9.64 -12.52
C SER A 224 0.01 -10.05 -13.86
N ALA A 225 -0.82 -10.28 -14.89
CA ALA A 225 -0.34 -10.49 -16.26
C ALA A 225 0.42 -9.27 -16.83
N ARG A 226 0.22 -8.07 -16.28
CA ARG A 226 0.99 -6.87 -16.66
C ARG A 226 2.46 -7.01 -16.32
N ALA A 227 2.80 -7.69 -15.22
CA ALA A 227 4.19 -7.89 -14.83
C ALA A 227 4.98 -8.64 -15.91
N ALA A 228 4.40 -9.69 -16.51
CA ALA A 228 5.03 -10.41 -17.62
C ALA A 228 5.23 -9.51 -18.84
N LEU A 229 4.21 -8.72 -19.23
CA LEU A 229 4.31 -7.77 -20.35
C LEU A 229 5.34 -6.66 -20.08
N LEU A 230 5.42 -6.15 -18.85
CA LEU A 230 6.41 -5.14 -18.47
C LEU A 230 7.82 -5.73 -18.44
N THR A 231 7.99 -6.98 -18.03
CA THR A 231 9.27 -7.71 -18.09
C THR A 231 9.73 -7.86 -19.54
N LEU A 232 8.84 -8.26 -20.44
CA LEU A 232 9.09 -8.33 -21.87
C LEU A 232 9.59 -6.99 -22.44
N ARG A 233 8.88 -5.88 -22.12
CA ARG A 233 9.27 -4.53 -22.58
C ARG A 233 10.59 -4.08 -21.97
N ALA A 234 10.87 -4.40 -20.71
CA ALA A 234 12.13 -4.09 -20.05
C ALA A 234 13.31 -4.85 -20.68
N ALA A 235 13.13 -6.13 -21.03
CA ALA A 235 14.14 -6.93 -21.74
C ALA A 235 14.45 -6.35 -23.13
N ARG A 236 13.43 -5.95 -23.88
CA ARG A 236 13.61 -5.29 -25.19
C ARG A 236 14.35 -3.95 -25.04
N ALA A 237 14.02 -3.16 -24.01
CA ALA A 237 14.73 -1.92 -23.74
C ALA A 237 16.19 -2.15 -23.33
N ALA A 238 16.49 -3.25 -22.60
CA ALA A 238 17.87 -3.64 -22.25
C ALA A 238 18.69 -4.00 -23.49
N ALA A 239 18.14 -4.82 -24.41
CA ALA A 239 18.79 -5.14 -25.67
C ALA A 239 19.03 -3.89 -26.54
N ALA A 240 18.05 -2.99 -26.60
CA ALA A 240 18.15 -1.73 -27.34
C ALA A 240 19.25 -0.82 -26.77
N LEU A 241 19.41 -0.78 -25.43
CA LEU A 241 20.48 0.00 -24.76
C LEU A 241 21.88 -0.43 -25.20
N GLU A 242 22.06 -1.72 -25.46
CA GLU A 242 23.31 -2.29 -25.94
C GLU A 242 23.40 -2.33 -27.47
N GLY A 243 22.48 -1.69 -28.17
CA GLY A 243 22.47 -1.60 -29.64
C GLY A 243 22.11 -2.89 -30.36
N ARG A 244 21.51 -3.87 -29.67
CA ARG A 244 21.15 -5.18 -30.24
C ARG A 244 19.69 -5.20 -30.74
N SER A 245 19.46 -5.92 -31.82
CA SER A 245 18.13 -6.15 -32.38
C SER A 245 17.45 -7.42 -31.88
N GLN A 246 18.14 -8.22 -31.07
CA GLN A 246 17.62 -9.43 -30.45
C GLN A 246 17.86 -9.41 -28.95
N VAL A 247 16.87 -9.88 -28.20
CA VAL A 247 16.93 -10.02 -26.74
C VAL A 247 17.77 -11.25 -26.41
N THR A 248 18.66 -11.10 -25.43
CA THR A 248 19.48 -12.18 -24.88
C THR A 248 18.95 -12.67 -23.55
N GLN A 249 19.52 -13.75 -23.07
CA GLN A 249 19.24 -14.34 -21.77
C GLN A 249 19.50 -13.37 -20.61
N ASP A 250 20.61 -12.60 -20.69
CA ASP A 250 20.98 -11.61 -19.67
C ASP A 250 19.96 -10.45 -19.59
N ASP A 251 19.41 -10.03 -20.74
CA ASP A 251 18.38 -8.99 -20.77
C ASP A 251 17.10 -9.44 -20.05
N VAL A 252 16.70 -10.68 -20.30
CA VAL A 252 15.51 -11.27 -19.67
C VAL A 252 15.74 -11.47 -18.17
N ALA A 253 16.94 -11.93 -17.77
CA ALA A 253 17.32 -12.07 -16.36
C ALA A 253 17.30 -10.71 -15.62
N LEU A 254 17.90 -9.68 -16.24
CA LEU A 254 17.86 -8.31 -15.72
C LEU A 254 16.43 -7.79 -15.58
N ALA A 255 15.63 -7.96 -16.62
CA ALA A 255 14.23 -7.51 -16.62
C ALA A 255 13.40 -8.24 -15.55
N ALA A 256 13.56 -9.55 -15.40
CA ALA A 256 12.88 -10.34 -14.37
C ALA A 256 13.29 -9.85 -12.97
N ARG A 257 14.57 -9.60 -12.74
CA ARG A 257 15.08 -9.07 -11.48
C ARG A 257 14.45 -7.71 -11.14
N LEU A 258 14.37 -6.79 -12.10
CA LEU A 258 13.87 -5.44 -11.86
C LEU A 258 12.35 -5.35 -11.79
N VAL A 259 11.62 -6.22 -12.51
CA VAL A 259 10.16 -6.14 -12.61
C VAL A 259 9.46 -7.19 -11.74
N ILE A 260 9.84 -8.47 -11.82
CA ILE A 260 9.19 -9.57 -11.10
C ILE A 260 9.65 -9.59 -9.65
N GLY A 261 10.95 -9.47 -9.38
CA GLY A 261 11.52 -9.57 -8.04
C GLY A 261 10.83 -8.70 -7.00
N PRO A 262 10.69 -7.37 -7.19
CA PRO A 262 10.03 -6.50 -6.23
C PRO A 262 8.53 -6.80 -6.03
N ARG A 263 7.91 -7.60 -6.91
CA ARG A 263 6.49 -8.00 -6.86
C ARG A 263 6.26 -9.40 -6.32
N ALA A 264 7.33 -10.14 -6.05
CA ALA A 264 7.26 -11.51 -5.57
C ALA A 264 6.42 -11.62 -4.29
N THR A 265 5.53 -12.60 -4.25
CA THR A 265 4.67 -12.91 -3.09
C THR A 265 5.00 -14.26 -2.47
N GLN A 266 5.74 -15.11 -3.18
CA GLN A 266 6.18 -16.41 -2.71
C GLN A 266 7.58 -16.73 -3.24
N MET A 267 8.27 -17.67 -2.60
CA MET A 267 9.52 -18.24 -3.12
C MET A 267 9.19 -19.43 -4.03
N PRO A 268 9.86 -19.57 -5.17
CA PRO A 268 9.74 -20.78 -5.97
C PRO A 268 10.19 -22.00 -5.16
N ALA A 269 9.51 -23.13 -5.35
CA ALA A 269 9.95 -24.40 -4.78
C ALA A 269 11.36 -24.72 -5.31
N PRO A 270 12.24 -25.32 -4.48
CA PRO A 270 13.50 -25.87 -5.00
C PRO A 270 13.19 -26.85 -6.13
N PRO A 271 14.03 -26.92 -7.16
CA PRO A 271 13.89 -27.99 -8.16
C PRO A 271 13.81 -29.34 -7.43
N GLU A 272 12.81 -30.15 -7.78
CA GLU A 272 12.78 -31.54 -7.31
C GLU A 272 14.05 -32.19 -7.86
N GLU A 273 14.99 -32.55 -6.97
CA GLU A 273 16.12 -33.41 -7.37
C GLU A 273 15.50 -34.66 -8.01
N PRO A 274 15.89 -35.01 -9.24
CA PRO A 274 15.38 -36.24 -9.84
C PRO A 274 15.64 -37.38 -8.86
N GLU A 275 14.55 -38.03 -8.41
CA GLU A 275 14.68 -39.25 -7.60
C GLU A 275 15.66 -40.14 -8.31
N ALA A 276 16.79 -40.42 -7.67
CA ALA A 276 17.79 -41.32 -8.20
C ALA A 276 17.09 -42.65 -8.49
N GLU A 277 16.93 -42.97 -9.76
CA GLU A 277 16.47 -44.31 -10.16
C GLU A 277 17.37 -45.35 -9.44
N PRO A 278 16.78 -46.39 -8.84
CA PRO A 278 17.57 -47.39 -8.13
C PRO A 278 18.61 -47.96 -9.10
N GLU A 279 19.91 -47.85 -8.75
CA GLU A 279 21.04 -48.41 -9.49
C GLU A 279 20.75 -49.86 -9.85
N GLU A 280 20.37 -50.12 -11.10
CA GLU A 280 20.49 -51.47 -11.67
C GLU A 280 21.97 -51.84 -11.75
N ALA A 281 22.33 -52.97 -11.15
CA ALA A 281 23.67 -53.49 -11.00
C ALA A 281 24.45 -53.43 -12.32
N GLU A 282 25.59 -52.71 -12.28
CA GLU A 282 26.56 -52.60 -13.38
C GLU A 282 27.00 -53.95 -13.90
N GLN A 283 26.79 -54.19 -15.19
CA GLN A 283 27.55 -55.18 -15.96
C GLN A 283 28.86 -54.54 -16.40
N PRO A 284 30.02 -55.25 -16.33
CA PRO A 284 31.33 -54.67 -16.62
C PRO A 284 31.48 -54.32 -18.10
N LYS A 285 31.82 -53.06 -18.38
CA LYS A 285 32.20 -52.57 -19.72
C LYS A 285 33.54 -53.09 -20.17
N PRO A 286 33.72 -53.39 -21.48
CA PRO A 286 35.01 -53.74 -22.04
C PRO A 286 35.99 -52.55 -22.12
N PRO A 287 37.31 -52.76 -22.15
CA PRO A 287 38.32 -51.71 -22.03
C PRO A 287 38.36 -50.77 -23.26
N PRO A 288 38.76 -49.50 -23.08
CA PRO A 288 38.80 -48.51 -24.15
C PRO A 288 39.95 -48.76 -25.13
N ASN A 289 39.68 -48.57 -26.42
CA ASN A 289 40.64 -48.60 -27.50
C ASN A 289 41.29 -47.20 -27.64
N ASP A 290 42.59 -47.09 -27.35
CA ASP A 290 43.39 -45.89 -27.57
C ASP A 290 43.60 -45.63 -29.06
N LEU A 291 43.04 -44.57 -29.62
CA LEU A 291 43.52 -43.91 -30.82
C LEU A 291 43.56 -42.40 -30.58
N PRO A 292 44.64 -41.71 -30.98
CA PRO A 292 44.78 -40.27 -30.72
C PRO A 292 43.93 -39.47 -31.69
N GLU A 293 43.10 -38.54 -31.13
CA GLU A 293 42.36 -37.54 -31.89
C GLU A 293 43.24 -36.29 -32.08
N ASP A 294 43.35 -35.85 -33.33
CA ASP A 294 43.94 -34.59 -33.76
C ASP A 294 43.12 -33.38 -33.28
N PRO A 295 43.73 -32.23 -33.01
CA PRO A 295 43.03 -31.03 -32.62
C PRO A 295 42.38 -30.36 -33.84
N GLN A 296 41.05 -30.44 -33.94
CA GLN A 296 40.29 -29.68 -34.93
C GLN A 296 39.63 -28.45 -34.28
N ASP A 297 40.02 -27.33 -34.86
CA ASP A 297 39.36 -26.01 -34.92
C ASP A 297 38.06 -25.81 -34.13
N GLU A 298 38.15 -25.02 -33.07
CA GLU A 298 37.01 -24.28 -32.49
C GLU A 298 36.58 -23.17 -33.45
N ARG A 299 35.65 -23.46 -34.34
CA ARG A 299 34.85 -22.46 -35.07
C ARG A 299 33.46 -23.01 -35.33
N ASP A 300 32.46 -22.29 -34.80
CA ASP A 300 31.03 -22.46 -35.07
C ASP A 300 30.37 -23.75 -34.51
N ALA A 301 30.13 -23.77 -33.20
CA ALA A 301 29.09 -24.62 -32.64
C ALA A 301 27.72 -24.01 -32.96
N PRO A 302 26.77 -24.77 -33.52
CA PRO A 302 25.39 -24.33 -33.60
C PRO A 302 24.87 -24.13 -32.18
N GLN A 303 24.23 -22.96 -31.94
CA GLN A 303 23.55 -22.70 -30.67
C GLN A 303 22.52 -23.80 -30.47
N ASP A 304 22.68 -24.61 -29.45
CA ASP A 304 21.67 -25.56 -29.02
C ASP A 304 20.33 -24.83 -28.79
N PRO A 305 19.19 -25.44 -29.13
CA PRO A 305 17.90 -24.86 -28.89
C PRO A 305 17.77 -24.52 -27.40
N LEU A 306 17.53 -23.26 -27.09
CA LEU A 306 17.38 -22.73 -25.72
C LEU A 306 16.35 -23.57 -24.97
N ASP A 307 16.78 -24.32 -23.97
CA ASP A 307 15.90 -25.10 -23.12
C ASP A 307 15.08 -24.12 -22.22
N PRO A 308 13.76 -24.05 -22.37
CA PRO A 308 12.93 -23.15 -21.57
C PRO A 308 13.05 -23.36 -20.07
N SER A 309 13.36 -24.61 -19.63
CA SER A 309 13.52 -24.97 -18.22
C SER A 309 14.79 -24.35 -17.64
N ALA A 310 15.93 -24.46 -18.34
CA ALA A 310 17.21 -23.89 -17.93
C ALA A 310 17.14 -22.35 -17.89
N LEU A 311 16.42 -21.73 -18.84
CA LEU A 311 16.16 -20.29 -18.87
C LEU A 311 15.33 -19.85 -17.67
N GLN A 312 14.29 -20.61 -17.32
CA GLN A 312 13.46 -20.32 -16.16
C GLN A 312 14.23 -20.43 -14.85
N GLU A 313 15.07 -21.43 -14.67
CA GLU A 313 15.92 -21.59 -13.48
C GLU A 313 16.87 -20.41 -13.30
N MET A 314 17.54 -19.98 -14.38
CA MET A 314 18.42 -18.82 -14.33
C MET A 314 17.68 -17.52 -14.00
N MET A 315 16.50 -17.32 -14.56
CA MET A 315 15.66 -16.17 -14.24
C MET A 315 15.21 -16.18 -12.78
N ILE A 316 14.87 -17.34 -12.24
CA ILE A 316 14.54 -17.53 -10.82
C ILE A 316 15.74 -17.13 -9.94
N GLU A 317 16.95 -17.58 -10.29
CA GLU A 317 18.16 -17.23 -9.53
C GLU A 317 18.48 -15.73 -9.61
N ALA A 318 18.42 -15.14 -10.80
CA ALA A 318 18.63 -13.70 -10.98
C ALA A 318 17.60 -12.86 -10.21
N THR A 319 16.36 -13.32 -10.15
CA THR A 319 15.26 -12.63 -9.45
C THR A 319 15.40 -12.71 -7.93
N ARG A 320 16.06 -13.74 -7.39
CA ARG A 320 16.34 -13.89 -5.95
C ARG A 320 17.08 -12.69 -5.36
N ALA A 321 17.96 -12.06 -6.11
CA ALA A 321 18.77 -10.94 -5.64
C ALA A 321 17.95 -9.65 -5.35
N SER A 322 16.73 -9.53 -5.91
CA SER A 322 15.88 -8.34 -5.80
C SER A 322 14.58 -8.56 -5.03
N LEU A 323 14.49 -9.66 -4.28
CA LEU A 323 13.30 -9.96 -3.47
C LEU A 323 13.10 -8.93 -2.36
N PRO A 324 11.83 -8.52 -2.07
CA PRO A 324 11.55 -7.59 -0.99
C PRO A 324 11.99 -8.15 0.36
N ALA A 325 12.69 -7.35 1.17
CA ALA A 325 13.13 -7.74 2.51
C ALA A 325 11.98 -8.28 3.40
N ASN A 326 10.78 -7.74 3.22
CA ASN A 326 9.57 -8.17 3.92
C ASN A 326 9.13 -9.59 3.54
N LEU A 327 9.40 -10.04 2.32
CA LEU A 327 9.07 -11.40 1.88
C LEU A 327 9.92 -12.43 2.61
N LEU A 328 11.22 -12.19 2.74
CA LEU A 328 12.14 -13.07 3.47
C LEU A 328 11.77 -13.14 4.97
N ALA A 329 11.38 -12.01 5.56
CA ALA A 329 10.91 -11.95 6.96
C ALA A 329 9.54 -12.63 7.13
N SER A 330 8.61 -12.50 6.18
CA SER A 330 7.29 -13.13 6.24
C SER A 330 7.38 -14.64 6.06
N LEU A 331 8.23 -15.13 5.17
CA LEU A 331 8.48 -16.56 4.95
C LEU A 331 9.14 -17.22 6.16
N ALA A 332 10.10 -16.54 6.80
CA ALA A 332 10.65 -17.01 8.08
C ALA A 332 9.58 -17.09 9.19
N SER A 333 8.51 -16.27 9.10
CA SER A 333 7.37 -16.30 10.02
C SER A 333 6.27 -17.30 9.61
N GLU A 334 6.16 -17.66 8.32
CA GLU A 334 5.14 -18.57 7.78
C GLU A 334 5.53 -20.05 7.92
N LEU A 335 6.79 -20.38 8.01
CA LEU A 335 7.26 -21.73 8.42
C LEU A 335 6.74 -22.13 9.83
N GLY A 336 6.15 -21.19 10.56
CA GLY A 336 5.46 -21.39 11.83
C GLY A 336 3.92 -21.24 11.80
N ARG A 337 3.28 -20.98 10.64
CA ARG A 337 1.83 -20.70 10.59
C ARG A 337 1.13 -21.32 9.39
N GLY A 338 0.15 -22.18 9.69
CA GLY A 338 -0.89 -22.60 8.75
C GLY A 338 -1.79 -21.41 8.35
N LYS A 339 -2.24 -21.44 7.10
CA LYS A 339 -3.06 -20.47 6.35
C LYS A 339 -4.10 -19.71 7.17
N SER A 340 -4.07 -18.39 7.14
CA SER A 340 -5.29 -17.57 7.22
C SER A 340 -5.04 -16.24 6.48
N GLY A 341 -6.02 -15.88 5.64
CA GLY A 341 -5.88 -14.91 4.58
C GLY A 341 -6.12 -13.46 4.96
N GLN A 342 -5.81 -12.65 3.97
CA GLN A 342 -6.21 -11.27 3.65
C GLN A 342 -6.14 -10.21 4.76
N GLY A 343 -5.23 -9.25 4.53
CA GLY A 343 -5.05 -8.05 5.31
C GLY A 343 -6.27 -7.10 5.27
N GLY A 344 -6.62 -6.57 6.43
CA GLY A 344 -7.70 -5.66 6.66
C GLY A 344 -7.25 -4.19 6.70
N ARG A 345 -8.15 -3.31 6.37
CA ARG A 345 -7.99 -1.87 6.24
C ARG A 345 -8.12 -1.17 7.60
N ASN A 346 -7.19 -0.29 7.94
CA ASN A 346 -7.32 0.63 9.07
C ASN A 346 -8.48 1.60 8.88
N GLY A 347 -9.38 1.65 9.88
CA GLY A 347 -10.42 2.65 10.06
C GLY A 347 -11.36 2.82 8.87
N GLN A 348 -12.62 2.41 9.02
CA GLN A 348 -13.64 2.67 8.00
C GLN A 348 -13.63 4.15 7.62
N THR A 349 -13.38 4.39 6.33
CA THR A 349 -13.46 5.72 5.77
C THR A 349 -14.90 6.21 5.80
N GLN A 350 -15.20 7.17 6.64
CA GLN A 350 -16.50 7.84 6.67
C GLN A 350 -16.51 9.04 5.74
N MET A 351 -17.52 9.11 4.87
CA MET A 351 -17.81 10.29 4.10
C MET A 351 -18.60 11.27 4.96
N GLY A 352 -18.00 12.41 5.28
CA GLY A 352 -18.60 13.49 6.06
C GLY A 352 -18.82 14.75 5.22
N ASP A 353 -19.77 15.56 5.67
CA ASP A 353 -20.06 16.86 5.02
C ASP A 353 -19.47 18.06 5.77
N ARG A 354 -18.76 17.83 6.91
CA ARG A 354 -18.35 18.93 7.81
C ARG A 354 -16.84 19.09 7.97
N ARG A 355 -16.09 18.01 8.07
CA ARG A 355 -14.63 18.01 8.33
C ARG A 355 -13.95 16.84 7.62
N GLY A 356 -12.67 17.00 7.30
CA GLY A 356 -11.85 15.99 6.67
C GLY A 356 -11.19 16.51 5.39
N ARG A 357 -10.61 15.59 4.60
CA ARG A 357 -10.02 15.91 3.31
C ARG A 357 -11.12 16.08 2.26
N PRO A 358 -11.17 17.18 1.50
CA PRO A 358 -12.16 17.35 0.44
C PRO A 358 -11.88 16.34 -0.69
N ILE A 359 -12.92 15.59 -1.08
CA ILE A 359 -12.83 14.57 -2.14
C ILE A 359 -13.71 14.84 -3.35
N GLY A 360 -14.50 15.92 -3.31
CA GLY A 360 -15.40 16.28 -4.40
C GLY A 360 -16.59 17.08 -3.91
N THR A 361 -17.58 17.26 -4.79
CA THR A 361 -18.80 18.00 -4.50
C THR A 361 -20.04 17.17 -4.80
N ARG A 362 -21.15 17.50 -4.17
CA ARG A 362 -22.48 16.98 -4.51
C ARG A 362 -23.46 18.11 -4.75
N ARG A 363 -24.45 17.89 -5.59
CA ARG A 363 -25.61 18.81 -5.76
C ARG A 363 -26.44 18.82 -4.49
N GLY A 364 -26.88 20.00 -4.06
CA GLY A 364 -27.79 20.15 -2.92
C GLY A 364 -27.72 21.52 -2.27
N ILE A 365 -28.72 21.79 -1.41
CA ILE A 365 -28.79 23.02 -0.62
C ILE A 365 -27.93 22.79 0.65
N PRO A 366 -27.00 23.70 1.01
CA PRO A 366 -26.17 23.54 2.18
C PRO A 366 -26.99 23.58 3.47
N LYS A 367 -26.79 22.56 4.34
CA LYS A 367 -27.37 22.53 5.69
C LYS A 367 -26.41 23.20 6.69
N PRO A 368 -26.87 23.58 7.90
CA PRO A 368 -25.99 24.14 8.91
C PRO A 368 -24.73 23.29 9.14
N GLY A 369 -23.55 23.91 9.00
CA GLY A 369 -22.25 23.26 9.14
C GLY A 369 -21.66 22.63 7.86
N GLN A 370 -22.40 22.62 6.75
CA GLN A 370 -21.87 22.20 5.44
C GLN A 370 -21.28 23.39 4.69
N ARG A 371 -20.19 23.18 3.96
CA ARG A 371 -19.53 24.24 3.17
C ARG A 371 -19.97 24.19 1.72
N LEU A 372 -20.46 25.33 1.22
CA LEU A 372 -20.74 25.54 -0.19
C LEU A 372 -19.40 25.63 -0.95
N ASN A 373 -19.27 24.88 -2.04
CA ASN A 373 -18.17 25.07 -2.97
C ASN A 373 -18.56 26.15 -3.99
N VAL A 374 -18.05 27.35 -3.77
CA VAL A 374 -18.40 28.52 -4.59
C VAL A 374 -17.97 28.31 -6.05
N LEU A 375 -16.76 27.79 -6.28
CA LEU A 375 -16.22 27.58 -7.63
C LEU A 375 -17.08 26.60 -8.44
N GLU A 376 -17.38 25.45 -7.84
CA GLU A 376 -18.20 24.43 -8.51
C GLU A 376 -19.66 24.88 -8.69
N THR A 377 -20.17 25.71 -7.78
CA THR A 377 -21.50 26.32 -7.92
C THR A 377 -21.53 27.29 -9.11
N LEU A 378 -20.48 28.12 -9.25
CA LEU A 378 -20.35 29.03 -10.40
C LEU A 378 -20.18 28.26 -11.71
N ARG A 379 -19.39 27.18 -11.72
CA ARG A 379 -19.26 26.29 -12.89
C ARG A 379 -20.57 25.65 -13.29
N ALA A 380 -21.34 25.16 -12.33
CA ALA A 380 -22.65 24.59 -12.60
C ALA A 380 -23.65 25.63 -13.14
N ALA A 381 -23.55 26.88 -12.72
CA ALA A 381 -24.43 27.96 -13.15
C ALA A 381 -24.03 28.56 -14.52
N ALA A 382 -22.74 28.55 -14.89
CA ALA A 382 -22.22 29.25 -16.06
C ALA A 382 -22.84 28.80 -17.40
N PRO A 383 -23.01 27.50 -17.72
CA PRO A 383 -23.61 27.07 -18.97
C PRO A 383 -25.05 27.53 -19.17
N TRP A 384 -25.77 27.77 -18.05
CA TRP A 384 -27.17 28.13 -18.10
C TRP A 384 -27.42 29.65 -18.23
N GLN A 385 -26.38 30.49 -18.18
CA GLN A 385 -26.57 31.95 -18.20
C GLN A 385 -27.22 32.47 -19.49
N PRO A 386 -26.90 31.98 -20.72
CA PRO A 386 -27.57 32.44 -21.92
C PRO A 386 -29.10 32.21 -21.87
N LEU A 387 -29.51 30.99 -21.47
CA LEU A 387 -30.91 30.61 -21.36
C LEU A 387 -31.62 31.44 -20.30
N ARG A 388 -31.02 31.67 -19.13
CA ARG A 388 -31.59 32.46 -18.02
C ARG A 388 -31.73 33.94 -18.39
N ARG A 389 -30.79 34.49 -19.13
CA ARG A 389 -30.89 35.86 -19.68
C ARG A 389 -32.06 35.98 -20.65
N HIS A 390 -32.24 34.98 -21.53
CA HIS A 390 -33.36 34.94 -22.47
C HIS A 390 -34.71 34.78 -21.75
N GLN A 391 -34.81 33.90 -20.77
CA GLN A 391 -36.00 33.74 -19.93
C GLN A 391 -36.38 35.05 -19.20
N ARG A 392 -35.41 35.74 -18.64
CA ARG A 392 -35.63 37.00 -17.93
C ARG A 392 -36.02 38.15 -18.87
N ALA A 393 -35.47 38.19 -20.07
CA ALA A 393 -35.88 39.18 -21.06
C ALA A 393 -37.37 39.07 -21.43
N ASN A 394 -37.91 37.84 -21.39
CA ASN A 394 -39.31 37.56 -21.63
C ASN A 394 -40.23 37.86 -20.42
N ASP A 395 -39.69 37.88 -19.19
CA ASP A 395 -40.47 38.06 -17.95
C ASP A 395 -40.65 39.52 -17.53
N ALA A 396 -40.24 40.50 -18.34
CA ALA A 396 -40.49 41.97 -18.21
C ALA A 396 -40.34 42.57 -16.79
N LYS A 397 -39.54 42.01 -15.88
CA LYS A 397 -39.25 42.55 -14.55
C LYS A 397 -38.04 43.46 -14.58
N SER A 398 -38.29 44.76 -14.57
CA SER A 398 -37.28 45.81 -14.41
C SER A 398 -36.58 45.71 -13.07
N GLY A 399 -35.33 45.32 -13.06
CA GLY A 399 -34.44 45.29 -11.90
C GLY A 399 -33.00 45.22 -12.35
N THR A 400 -32.06 45.65 -11.49
CA THR A 400 -30.61 45.53 -11.74
C THR A 400 -30.26 44.11 -12.13
N VAL A 401 -29.78 43.90 -13.37
CA VAL A 401 -29.47 42.59 -13.90
C VAL A 401 -28.18 42.08 -13.23
N PRO A 402 -28.24 41.04 -12.38
CA PRO A 402 -27.01 40.48 -11.84
C PRO A 402 -26.16 39.93 -12.96
N ARG A 403 -24.84 40.09 -12.84
CA ARG A 403 -23.84 39.64 -13.82
C ARG A 403 -23.92 38.12 -14.03
N MET A 404 -24.33 37.39 -13.00
CA MET A 404 -24.54 35.94 -13.00
C MET A 404 -25.73 35.55 -12.14
N GLU A 405 -26.64 34.73 -12.70
CA GLU A 405 -27.80 34.21 -11.96
C GLU A 405 -27.53 32.81 -11.45
N ILE A 406 -27.53 32.62 -10.12
CA ILE A 406 -27.34 31.33 -9.47
C ILE A 406 -28.71 30.87 -8.95
N ARG A 407 -29.09 29.63 -9.30
CA ARG A 407 -30.32 28.98 -8.82
C ARG A 407 -29.99 27.89 -7.81
N ARG A 408 -30.98 27.43 -7.05
CA ARG A 408 -30.81 26.38 -6.03
C ARG A 408 -30.22 25.08 -6.60
N ASP A 409 -30.51 24.79 -7.85
CA ASP A 409 -30.00 23.59 -8.56
C ASP A 409 -28.52 23.65 -8.88
N ASP A 410 -27.92 24.83 -8.89
CA ASP A 410 -26.50 25.03 -9.14
C ASP A 410 -25.63 24.76 -7.91
N PHE A 411 -26.23 24.76 -6.70
CA PHE A 411 -25.46 24.62 -5.47
C PHE A 411 -24.70 23.31 -5.40
N ARG A 412 -23.41 23.41 -5.07
CA ARG A 412 -22.49 22.30 -4.89
C ARG A 412 -21.92 22.35 -3.48
N ILE A 413 -22.10 21.25 -2.73
CA ILE A 413 -21.64 21.11 -1.34
C ILE A 413 -20.36 20.29 -1.37
N THR A 414 -19.32 20.75 -0.69
CA THR A 414 -18.06 20.01 -0.56
C THR A 414 -18.27 18.74 0.27
N ARG A 415 -17.78 17.60 -0.22
CA ARG A 415 -17.73 16.32 0.51
C ARG A 415 -16.33 16.13 1.08
N TYR A 416 -16.26 15.61 2.29
CA TYR A 416 -15.01 15.34 2.97
C TYR A 416 -14.85 13.84 3.25
N LYS A 417 -13.61 13.35 3.18
CA LYS A 417 -13.20 12.02 3.63
C LYS A 417 -12.52 12.18 4.99
N GLN A 418 -12.95 11.40 5.96
CA GLN A 418 -12.36 11.34 7.29
C GLN A 418 -12.17 9.87 7.65
N ASN A 419 -10.98 9.51 8.15
CA ASN A 419 -10.77 8.19 8.73
C ASN A 419 -11.46 8.16 10.10
N ALA A 420 -12.20 7.09 10.39
CA ALA A 420 -12.79 6.89 11.70
C ALA A 420 -11.66 6.73 12.73
N GLU A 421 -11.77 7.46 13.85
CA GLU A 421 -10.84 7.29 14.98
C GLU A 421 -11.04 5.92 15.61
N THR A 422 -9.95 5.20 15.87
CA THR A 422 -9.99 3.90 16.54
C THR A 422 -9.88 4.10 18.06
N VAL A 423 -10.62 3.29 18.81
CA VAL A 423 -10.57 3.25 20.28
C VAL A 423 -10.28 1.83 20.73
N THR A 424 -9.10 1.58 21.26
CA THR A 424 -8.73 0.27 21.83
C THR A 424 -9.14 0.21 23.28
N ILE A 425 -10.00 -0.75 23.64
CA ILE A 425 -10.52 -0.95 24.99
C ILE A 425 -9.81 -2.17 25.59
N PHE A 426 -8.97 -1.94 26.57
CA PHE A 426 -8.34 -3.02 27.35
C PHE A 426 -9.26 -3.47 28.48
N VAL A 427 -9.53 -4.77 28.55
CA VAL A 427 -10.36 -5.40 29.58
C VAL A 427 -9.45 -6.34 30.38
N VAL A 428 -9.04 -5.87 31.57
CA VAL A 428 -7.96 -6.49 32.35
C VAL A 428 -8.51 -7.18 33.58
N ASP A 429 -8.16 -8.45 33.72
CA ASP A 429 -8.42 -9.27 34.88
C ASP A 429 -7.42 -8.91 36.02
N ALA A 430 -7.92 -8.29 37.07
CA ALA A 430 -7.18 -7.99 38.28
C ALA A 430 -7.47 -8.98 39.43
N SER A 431 -8.13 -10.11 39.17
CA SER A 431 -8.46 -11.14 40.14
C SER A 431 -7.22 -11.99 40.50
N GLY A 432 -6.90 -12.07 41.79
CA GLY A 432 -5.81 -12.88 42.34
C GLY A 432 -4.42 -12.23 42.31
N SER A 433 -3.62 -12.48 43.37
CA SER A 433 -2.26 -11.95 43.50
C SER A 433 -1.29 -12.43 42.40
N ALA A 434 -1.50 -13.62 41.85
CA ALA A 434 -0.74 -14.18 40.75
C ALA A 434 -1.03 -13.54 39.40
N ALA A 435 -2.25 -12.98 39.20
CA ALA A 435 -2.60 -12.28 37.95
C ALA A 435 -1.91 -10.93 37.83
N VAL A 436 -1.81 -10.18 38.94
CA VAL A 436 -1.13 -8.88 39.02
C VAL A 436 0.39 -9.05 38.82
N ASN A 437 1.00 -10.08 39.39
CA ASN A 437 2.42 -10.37 39.18
C ASN A 437 2.71 -10.80 37.73
N ARG A 438 1.82 -11.59 37.12
CA ARG A 438 1.92 -12.00 35.71
C ARG A 438 1.68 -10.85 34.73
N LEU A 439 0.77 -9.92 35.08
CA LEU A 439 0.60 -8.68 34.33
C LEU A 439 1.86 -7.79 34.44
N ALA A 440 2.58 -7.84 35.57
CA ALA A 440 3.87 -7.15 35.75
C ALA A 440 4.99 -7.80 34.90
N GLU A 441 5.00 -9.13 34.75
CA GLU A 441 5.92 -9.85 33.84
C GLU A 441 5.56 -9.57 32.37
N ALA A 442 4.25 -9.47 32.05
CA ALA A 442 3.75 -9.05 30.74
C ALA A 442 3.83 -7.54 30.50
N LYS A 443 4.32 -6.76 31.47
CA LYS A 443 4.37 -5.29 31.45
C LYS A 443 5.03 -4.74 30.18
N GLY A 444 6.11 -5.37 29.73
CA GLY A 444 6.77 -5.00 28.48
C GLY A 444 5.88 -5.14 27.26
N ALA A 445 5.10 -6.20 27.18
CA ALA A 445 4.17 -6.45 26.07
C ALA A 445 3.00 -5.46 26.06
N VAL A 446 2.46 -5.14 27.25
CA VAL A 446 1.37 -4.15 27.39
C VAL A 446 1.88 -2.73 27.12
N GLU A 447 3.09 -2.40 27.54
CA GLU A 447 3.72 -1.10 27.25
C GLU A 447 3.94 -0.91 25.75
N LEU A 448 4.34 -1.95 25.04
CA LEU A 448 4.48 -1.92 23.58
C LEU A 448 3.14 -1.77 22.86
N LEU A 449 2.09 -2.48 23.32
CA LEU A 449 0.73 -2.30 22.80
C LEU A 449 0.21 -0.87 22.99
N LEU A 450 0.45 -0.29 24.16
CA LEU A 450 0.08 1.09 24.44
C LEU A 450 0.91 2.07 23.61
N ALA A 451 2.20 1.80 23.38
CA ALA A 451 3.06 2.60 22.52
C ALA A 451 2.59 2.55 21.06
N ASP A 452 2.19 1.38 20.56
CA ASP A 452 1.62 1.21 19.24
C ASP A 452 0.31 1.99 19.07
N CYS A 453 -0.61 1.93 20.05
CA CYS A 453 -1.83 2.73 20.03
C CYS A 453 -1.53 4.24 19.99
N TYR A 454 -0.47 4.67 20.70
CA TYR A 454 -0.05 6.07 20.70
C TYR A 454 0.54 6.51 19.37
N ILE A 455 1.39 5.68 18.75
CA ILE A 455 1.98 5.95 17.43
C ILE A 455 0.87 6.11 16.38
N ARG A 456 -0.16 5.26 16.45
CA ARG A 456 -1.34 5.32 15.57
C ARG A 456 -2.32 6.44 15.89
N ARG A 457 -2.09 7.19 16.98
CA ARG A 457 -3.00 8.22 17.52
C ARG A 457 -4.38 7.67 17.89
N ASP A 458 -4.47 6.39 18.23
CA ASP A 458 -5.68 5.76 18.73
C ASP A 458 -5.98 6.24 20.15
N SER A 459 -7.26 6.25 20.52
CA SER A 459 -7.67 6.47 21.90
C SER A 459 -7.66 5.14 22.64
N VAL A 460 -7.27 5.16 23.90
CA VAL A 460 -7.20 3.98 24.79
C VAL A 460 -8.21 4.12 25.90
N ALA A 461 -8.96 3.06 26.19
CA ALA A 461 -9.82 2.93 27.37
C ALA A 461 -9.42 1.69 28.17
N LEU A 462 -9.67 1.70 29.48
CA LEU A 462 -9.35 0.60 30.38
C LEU A 462 -10.57 0.22 31.22
N ILE A 463 -10.96 -1.04 31.14
CA ILE A 463 -11.92 -1.69 32.02
C ILE A 463 -11.16 -2.66 32.90
N THR A 464 -11.42 -2.63 34.20
CA THR A 464 -10.85 -3.54 35.18
C THR A 464 -11.95 -4.30 35.89
N PHE A 465 -11.70 -5.56 36.18
CA PHE A 465 -12.64 -6.37 36.90
C PHE A 465 -11.94 -7.26 37.94
N SER A 466 -12.44 -7.23 39.16
CA SER A 466 -11.96 -8.06 40.28
C SER A 466 -13.00 -8.14 41.40
N GLY A 467 -13.14 -9.27 42.06
CA GLY A 467 -14.13 -9.46 43.11
C GLY A 467 -15.56 -9.23 42.60
N ARG A 468 -16.30 -8.29 43.18
CA ARG A 468 -17.65 -7.89 42.73
C ARG A 468 -17.65 -6.61 41.90
N LEU A 469 -16.48 -6.03 41.64
CA LEU A 469 -16.36 -4.75 40.97
C LEU A 469 -15.93 -4.96 39.52
N THR A 470 -16.68 -4.36 38.59
CA THR A 470 -16.30 -4.16 37.20
C THR A 470 -16.48 -2.66 36.93
N GLU A 471 -15.42 -1.98 36.56
CA GLU A 471 -15.46 -0.53 36.37
C GLU A 471 -14.64 -0.08 35.16
N VAL A 472 -15.03 1.05 34.59
CA VAL A 472 -14.23 1.75 33.58
C VAL A 472 -13.16 2.56 34.32
N ALA A 473 -12.00 1.93 34.54
CA ALA A 473 -10.87 2.55 35.25
C ALA A 473 -10.28 3.75 34.49
N LEU A 474 -10.41 3.76 33.16
CA LEU A 474 -9.98 4.87 32.31
C LEU A 474 -10.96 5.03 31.13
N PRO A 475 -11.67 6.17 31.02
CA PRO A 475 -12.46 6.46 29.83
C PRO A 475 -11.56 6.70 28.61
N PRO A 476 -12.11 6.63 27.37
CA PRO A 476 -11.33 6.84 26.16
C PRO A 476 -10.47 8.10 26.19
N THR A 477 -9.15 7.92 26.12
CA THR A 477 -8.16 9.00 26.19
C THR A 477 -6.99 8.74 25.25
N ARG A 478 -6.31 9.81 24.82
CA ARG A 478 -5.05 9.73 24.05
C ARG A 478 -3.81 9.85 24.94
N SER A 479 -3.97 9.95 26.27
CA SER A 479 -2.87 10.09 27.20
C SER A 479 -2.29 8.73 27.58
N LEU A 480 -1.18 8.35 26.96
CA LEU A 480 -0.42 7.15 27.27
C LEU A 480 0.05 7.11 28.75
N VAL A 481 0.45 8.26 29.28
CA VAL A 481 0.92 8.39 30.66
C VAL A 481 -0.17 8.03 31.66
N MET A 482 -1.42 8.47 31.40
CA MET A 482 -2.55 8.12 32.26
C MET A 482 -2.89 6.63 32.15
N ALA A 483 -2.87 6.06 30.94
CA ALA A 483 -3.14 4.64 30.73
C ALA A 483 -2.10 3.77 31.47
N LYS A 484 -0.81 4.08 31.33
CA LYS A 484 0.30 3.38 31.99
C LYS A 484 0.18 3.49 33.51
N ARG A 485 -0.10 4.68 34.05
CA ARG A 485 -0.24 4.92 35.48
C ARG A 485 -1.44 4.16 36.10
N ARG A 486 -2.55 4.06 35.38
CA ARG A 486 -3.72 3.30 35.83
C ARG A 486 -3.49 1.79 35.82
N LEU A 487 -2.81 1.26 34.80
CA LEU A 487 -2.44 -0.16 34.71
C LEU A 487 -1.48 -0.60 35.83
N THR A 488 -0.51 0.28 36.22
CA THR A 488 0.44 -0.05 37.29
C THR A 488 -0.17 0.03 38.71
N GLY A 489 -1.28 0.76 38.86
CA GLY A 489 -1.94 0.96 40.15
C GLY A 489 -3.15 0.06 40.41
N LEU A 490 -3.33 -1.03 39.65
CA LEU A 490 -4.50 -1.92 39.81
C LEU A 490 -4.43 -2.71 41.14
N PRO A 491 -5.47 -2.64 41.99
CA PRO A 491 -5.56 -3.48 43.17
C PRO A 491 -5.84 -4.94 42.76
N GLY A 492 -4.99 -5.86 43.22
CA GLY A 492 -5.18 -7.28 42.93
C GLY A 492 -6.03 -7.97 44.00
N GLY A 493 -6.82 -8.97 43.64
CA GLY A 493 -7.52 -9.88 44.54
C GLY A 493 -9.01 -10.05 44.23
N GLY A 494 -9.60 -11.11 44.79
CA GLY A 494 -11.02 -11.42 44.67
C GLY A 494 -11.37 -12.41 43.52
N GLY A 495 -12.66 -12.55 43.26
CA GLY A 495 -13.15 -13.44 42.21
C GLY A 495 -13.17 -12.79 40.81
N THR A 496 -13.52 -13.55 39.78
CA THR A 496 -13.51 -13.14 38.39
C THR A 496 -14.93 -13.05 37.81
N PRO A 497 -15.58 -11.86 37.77
CA PRO A 497 -16.91 -11.65 37.23
C PRO A 497 -16.85 -11.47 35.70
N MET A 498 -16.48 -12.53 34.98
CA MET A 498 -16.21 -12.49 33.54
C MET A 498 -17.41 -12.04 32.71
N ALA A 499 -18.62 -12.53 33.02
CA ALA A 499 -19.84 -12.14 32.31
C ALA A 499 -20.10 -10.63 32.39
N ALA A 500 -19.98 -10.05 33.58
CA ALA A 500 -20.17 -8.61 33.79
C ALA A 500 -19.10 -7.77 33.06
N ALA A 501 -17.85 -8.28 33.01
CA ALA A 501 -16.77 -7.63 32.28
C ALA A 501 -17.02 -7.58 30.76
N ILE A 502 -17.53 -8.68 30.19
CA ILE A 502 -17.90 -8.78 28.77
C ILE A 502 -19.07 -7.84 28.45
N ASP A 503 -20.10 -7.81 29.31
CA ASP A 503 -21.27 -6.95 29.13
C ASP A 503 -20.86 -5.46 29.17
N MET A 504 -20.07 -5.05 30.14
CA MET A 504 -19.55 -3.67 30.25
C MET A 504 -18.68 -3.27 29.06
N ALA A 505 -17.84 -4.20 28.59
CA ALA A 505 -16.99 -3.96 27.42
C ALA A 505 -17.83 -3.80 26.15
N ALA A 506 -18.86 -4.60 25.97
CA ALA A 506 -19.80 -4.50 24.87
C ALA A 506 -20.55 -3.16 24.89
N ASP A 507 -21.07 -2.75 26.06
CA ASP A 507 -21.79 -1.49 26.20
C ASP A 507 -20.91 -0.26 25.90
N LEU A 508 -19.68 -0.25 26.40
CA LEU A 508 -18.73 0.81 26.11
C LEU A 508 -18.37 0.85 24.62
N ALA A 509 -18.10 -0.31 24.02
CA ALA A 509 -17.78 -0.41 22.60
C ALA A 509 -18.96 0.05 21.70
N LEU A 510 -20.18 -0.32 22.05
CA LEU A 510 -21.38 0.16 21.36
C LEU A 510 -21.58 1.69 21.49
N ALA A 511 -21.31 2.24 22.67
CA ALA A 511 -21.37 3.68 22.90
C ALA A 511 -20.33 4.44 22.04
N ILE A 512 -19.11 3.89 21.92
CA ILE A 512 -18.04 4.43 21.08
C ILE A 512 -18.43 4.35 19.59
N ARG A 513 -19.00 3.21 19.15
CA ARG A 513 -19.47 3.03 17.77
C ARG A 513 -20.61 4.00 17.40
N ARG A 514 -21.52 4.30 18.34
CA ARG A 514 -22.57 5.33 18.14
C ARG A 514 -22.00 6.74 17.95
N LYS A 515 -20.80 7.03 18.47
CA LYS A 515 -20.08 8.29 18.24
C LYS A 515 -19.34 8.33 16.90
N GLY A 516 -19.42 7.26 16.10
CA GLY A 516 -18.75 7.16 14.79
C GLY A 516 -17.28 6.79 14.89
N GLN A 517 -16.83 6.25 16.02
CA GLN A 517 -15.48 5.73 16.22
C GLN A 517 -15.49 4.20 16.10
N THR A 518 -14.35 3.60 15.74
CA THR A 518 -14.20 2.15 15.60
C THR A 518 -13.65 1.56 16.91
N PRO A 519 -14.45 0.80 17.70
CA PRO A 519 -13.98 0.15 18.91
C PRO A 519 -13.27 -1.17 18.60
N THR A 520 -12.18 -1.47 19.31
CA THR A 520 -11.51 -2.78 19.36
C THR A 520 -11.37 -3.21 20.81
N LEU A 521 -11.70 -4.46 21.11
CA LEU A 521 -11.62 -5.02 22.45
C LEU A 521 -10.39 -5.91 22.61
N VAL A 522 -9.64 -5.74 23.71
CA VAL A 522 -8.48 -6.57 24.07
C VAL A 522 -8.71 -7.12 25.47
N PHE A 523 -9.11 -8.38 25.57
CA PHE A 523 -9.28 -9.08 26.85
C PHE A 523 -7.95 -9.65 27.30
N MET A 524 -7.57 -9.39 28.57
CA MET A 524 -6.37 -9.93 29.21
C MET A 524 -6.78 -10.72 30.45
N THR A 525 -6.91 -12.02 30.32
CA THR A 525 -7.45 -12.90 31.35
C THR A 525 -7.00 -14.35 31.15
N ASP A 526 -7.11 -15.21 32.17
CA ASP A 526 -6.92 -16.65 32.06
C ASP A 526 -8.21 -17.40 31.63
N GLY A 527 -9.29 -16.66 31.38
CA GLY A 527 -10.57 -17.18 30.88
C GLY A 527 -11.44 -17.88 31.95
N LYS A 528 -11.01 -17.93 33.20
CA LYS A 528 -11.80 -18.55 34.27
C LYS A 528 -12.84 -17.58 34.79
N ALA A 529 -14.10 -18.04 34.84
CA ALA A 529 -15.20 -17.34 35.49
C ALA A 529 -15.54 -18.03 36.80
N ASN A 530 -15.59 -17.31 37.90
CA ASN A 530 -15.92 -17.89 39.20
C ASN A 530 -17.00 -17.11 39.98
N LEU A 531 -17.43 -15.97 39.46
CA LEU A 531 -18.53 -15.18 39.99
C LEU A 531 -19.61 -14.97 38.91
N THR A 532 -20.86 -15.20 39.30
CA THR A 532 -22.04 -14.89 38.49
C THR A 532 -22.27 -13.38 38.39
N ARG A 533 -23.16 -12.93 37.50
CA ARG A 533 -23.58 -11.51 37.42
C ARG A 533 -24.12 -10.97 38.76
N GLU A 534 -24.74 -11.83 39.59
CA GLU A 534 -25.23 -11.50 40.93
C GLU A 534 -24.12 -11.50 42.02
N GLY A 535 -22.88 -11.84 41.68
CA GLY A 535 -21.77 -11.91 42.59
C GLY A 535 -21.75 -13.16 43.47
N LYS A 536 -22.49 -14.24 43.11
CA LYS A 536 -22.46 -15.54 43.76
C LYS A 536 -21.29 -16.39 43.24
N GLY A 537 -20.65 -17.15 44.14
CA GLY A 537 -19.48 -17.98 43.82
C GLY A 537 -19.85 -19.33 43.22
N ASP A 538 -20.65 -19.38 42.15
CA ASP A 538 -20.96 -20.58 41.41
C ASP A 538 -20.20 -20.65 40.08
N ARG A 539 -19.17 -21.51 39.99
CA ARG A 539 -18.29 -21.64 38.84
C ARG A 539 -19.01 -22.17 37.59
N ALA A 540 -19.94 -23.08 37.76
CA ALA A 540 -20.65 -23.67 36.62
C ALA A 540 -21.60 -22.64 35.99
N GLN A 541 -22.39 -21.96 36.83
CA GLN A 541 -23.29 -20.91 36.40
C GLN A 541 -22.51 -19.70 35.82
N ALA A 542 -21.43 -19.28 36.49
CA ALA A 542 -20.57 -18.17 36.01
C ALA A 542 -19.96 -18.48 34.66
N GLY A 543 -19.50 -19.70 34.42
CA GLY A 543 -19.02 -20.15 33.12
C GLY A 543 -20.10 -20.10 32.02
N GLN A 544 -21.32 -20.53 32.30
CA GLN A 544 -22.43 -20.47 31.35
C GLN A 544 -22.84 -19.02 31.04
N GLU A 545 -22.87 -18.15 32.04
CA GLU A 545 -23.15 -16.72 31.87
C GLU A 545 -22.08 -16.05 31.02
N ALA A 546 -20.78 -16.36 31.26
CA ALA A 546 -19.67 -15.84 30.47
C ALA A 546 -19.73 -16.28 29.00
N MET A 547 -20.05 -17.56 28.75
CA MET A 547 -20.23 -18.08 27.39
C MET A 547 -21.42 -17.45 26.66
N THR A 548 -22.50 -17.14 27.39
CA THR A 548 -23.66 -16.45 26.83
C THR A 548 -23.33 -15.02 26.46
N ALA A 549 -22.67 -14.27 27.35
CA ALA A 549 -22.19 -12.91 27.10
C ALA A 549 -21.20 -12.88 25.92
N ALA A 550 -20.28 -13.86 25.85
CA ALA A 550 -19.33 -14.01 24.74
C ALA A 550 -20.01 -14.15 23.36
N ARG A 551 -21.06 -14.98 23.28
CA ARG A 551 -21.85 -15.15 22.04
C ARG A 551 -22.62 -13.88 21.67
N GLN A 552 -23.14 -13.15 22.65
CA GLN A 552 -23.80 -11.86 22.43
C GLN A 552 -22.82 -10.80 21.92
N LEU A 553 -21.61 -10.76 22.48
CA LEU A 553 -20.55 -9.89 21.98
C LEU A 553 -20.16 -10.23 20.54
N ALA A 554 -20.01 -11.53 20.21
CA ALA A 554 -19.73 -11.99 18.85
C ALA A 554 -20.78 -11.52 17.83
N ALA A 555 -22.07 -11.49 18.22
CA ALA A 555 -23.16 -11.01 17.38
C ALA A 555 -23.08 -9.50 17.09
N SER A 556 -22.40 -8.73 17.93
CA SER A 556 -22.22 -7.29 17.72
C SER A 556 -21.23 -6.95 16.60
N GLY A 557 -20.41 -7.90 16.15
CA GLY A 557 -19.40 -7.72 15.10
C GLY A 557 -18.25 -6.78 15.50
N ILE A 558 -17.94 -6.64 16.79
CA ILE A 558 -16.83 -5.81 17.28
C ILE A 558 -15.56 -6.64 17.25
N GLY A 559 -14.49 -6.09 16.66
CA GLY A 559 -13.18 -6.71 16.63
C GLY A 559 -12.66 -7.00 18.04
N THR A 560 -12.36 -8.29 18.33
CA THR A 560 -11.97 -8.73 19.68
C THR A 560 -10.71 -9.58 19.62
N LEU A 561 -9.78 -9.31 20.55
CA LEU A 561 -8.56 -10.07 20.81
C LEU A 561 -8.63 -10.63 22.25
N MET A 562 -8.31 -11.91 22.41
CA MET A 562 -8.16 -12.56 23.71
C MET A 562 -6.69 -12.87 23.95
N VAL A 563 -6.09 -12.21 24.93
CA VAL A 563 -4.72 -12.43 25.40
C VAL A 563 -4.77 -13.28 26.66
N ASP A 564 -4.32 -14.51 26.56
CA ASP A 564 -4.28 -15.47 27.68
C ASP A 564 -3.02 -15.23 28.52
N ILE A 565 -3.23 -14.77 29.75
CA ILE A 565 -2.16 -14.48 30.73
C ILE A 565 -1.77 -15.70 31.59
N SER A 566 -2.27 -16.90 31.28
CA SER A 566 -1.94 -18.12 32.01
C SER A 566 -0.49 -18.57 31.76
N PRO A 567 0.17 -19.26 32.72
CA PRO A 567 1.51 -19.83 32.52
C PRO A 567 1.57 -20.91 31.44
N ARG A 568 0.45 -21.55 31.16
CA ARG A 568 0.23 -22.51 30.06
C ARG A 568 -1.07 -22.18 29.38
N PRO A 569 -1.19 -22.37 28.04
CA PRO A 569 -2.43 -22.09 27.31
C PRO A 569 -3.65 -22.69 27.99
N SER A 570 -4.61 -21.84 28.34
CA SER A 570 -5.81 -22.19 29.11
C SER A 570 -6.93 -22.66 28.18
N THR A 571 -7.50 -23.84 28.44
CA THR A 571 -8.67 -24.34 27.69
C THR A 571 -9.88 -23.40 27.86
N PRO A 572 -10.23 -22.91 29.07
CA PRO A 572 -11.32 -21.95 29.24
C PRO A 572 -11.12 -20.65 28.46
N ALA A 573 -9.90 -20.08 28.40
CA ALA A 573 -9.63 -18.88 27.61
C ALA A 573 -9.80 -19.12 26.11
N ARG A 574 -9.39 -20.30 25.63
CA ARG A 574 -9.56 -20.67 24.21
C ARG A 574 -11.03 -20.86 23.84
N GLU A 575 -11.81 -21.53 24.69
CA GLU A 575 -13.25 -21.71 24.48
C GLU A 575 -14.00 -20.38 24.50
N LEU A 576 -13.66 -19.49 25.43
CA LEU A 576 -14.23 -18.16 25.53
C LEU A 576 -13.87 -17.31 24.31
N ALA A 577 -12.62 -17.36 23.84
CA ALA A 577 -12.18 -16.68 22.62
C ALA A 577 -12.95 -17.18 21.39
N ALA A 578 -13.16 -18.50 21.26
CA ALA A 578 -13.93 -19.08 20.18
C ALA A 578 -15.41 -18.62 20.23
N ALA A 579 -16.01 -18.56 21.42
CA ALA A 579 -17.38 -18.06 21.60
C ALA A 579 -17.54 -16.59 21.24
N MET A 580 -16.53 -15.75 21.52
CA MET A 580 -16.48 -14.33 21.13
C MET A 580 -16.12 -14.12 19.66
N ARG A 581 -15.70 -15.15 18.92
CA ARG A 581 -15.02 -15.06 17.61
C ARG A 581 -13.77 -14.20 17.69
N ALA A 582 -13.11 -14.19 18.85
CA ALA A 582 -11.91 -13.42 19.11
C ALA A 582 -10.67 -14.15 18.62
N LYS A 583 -9.65 -13.39 18.22
CA LYS A 583 -8.32 -13.94 17.97
C LYS A 583 -7.68 -14.32 19.30
N TYR A 584 -7.25 -15.57 19.46
CA TYR A 584 -6.64 -16.07 20.69
C TYR A 584 -5.11 -15.95 20.63
N LEU A 585 -4.49 -15.41 21.67
CA LEU A 585 -3.05 -15.21 21.79
C LEU A 585 -2.55 -15.62 23.19
N PRO A 586 -1.76 -16.70 23.35
CA PRO A 586 -1.15 -17.09 24.62
C PRO A 586 0.11 -16.26 24.89
N LEU A 587 0.19 -15.61 26.06
CA LEU A 587 1.27 -14.67 26.43
C LEU A 587 2.64 -15.35 26.68
N PRO A 588 2.77 -16.55 27.27
CA PRO A 588 4.07 -17.19 27.51
C PRO A 588 4.89 -17.48 26.25
N PHE A 589 4.27 -17.43 25.07
CA PHE A 589 4.88 -17.64 23.77
C PHE A 589 4.80 -16.40 22.85
N ALA A 590 4.31 -15.28 23.39
CA ALA A 590 4.14 -14.06 22.59
C ALA A 590 5.41 -13.21 22.67
N ASP A 591 6.17 -13.23 21.58
CA ASP A 591 7.11 -12.18 21.25
C ASP A 591 6.36 -10.83 21.20
N PRO A 592 6.87 -9.73 21.80
CA PRO A 592 6.23 -8.42 21.76
C PRO A 592 5.79 -7.94 20.37
N ALA A 593 6.59 -8.27 19.34
CA ALA A 593 6.25 -8.00 17.95
C ALA A 593 5.01 -8.77 17.46
N LYS A 594 4.80 -10.01 17.93
CA LYS A 594 3.61 -10.82 17.60
C LYS A 594 2.35 -10.25 18.25
N LEU A 595 2.47 -9.66 19.45
CA LEU A 595 1.36 -9.05 20.15
C LEU A 595 0.87 -7.79 19.43
N SER A 596 1.78 -6.91 19.00
CA SER A 596 1.51 -5.73 18.20
C SER A 596 0.79 -6.09 16.89
N ASN A 597 1.30 -7.09 16.17
CA ASN A 597 0.68 -7.57 14.91
C ASN A 597 -0.69 -8.23 15.13
N ALA A 598 -0.92 -8.85 16.29
CA ALA A 598 -2.22 -9.44 16.62
C ALA A 598 -3.28 -8.37 16.92
N VAL A 599 -2.91 -7.28 17.57
CA VAL A 599 -3.81 -6.13 17.79
C VAL A 599 -4.07 -5.42 16.46
N LYS A 600 -3.03 -5.24 15.62
CA LYS A 600 -3.20 -4.74 14.24
C LYS A 600 -4.24 -5.60 13.49
N GLY A 601 -4.12 -6.92 13.51
CA GLY A 601 -5.07 -7.81 12.85
C GLY A 601 -6.47 -7.87 13.48
N ALA A 602 -6.65 -7.50 14.74
CA ALA A 602 -7.98 -7.40 15.36
C ALA A 602 -8.68 -6.07 15.05
N THR A 603 -7.91 -4.99 14.86
CA THR A 603 -8.43 -3.69 14.36
C THR A 603 -8.82 -3.75 12.88
N ASP A 604 -8.24 -4.68 12.12
CA ASP A 604 -8.44 -4.81 10.68
C ASP A 604 -9.69 -5.65 10.29
N HIS A 605 -10.36 -6.29 11.25
CA HIS A 605 -11.56 -7.13 11.04
C HIS A 605 -12.89 -6.44 11.35
N VAL A 606 -12.92 -5.11 11.59
CA VAL A 606 -14.16 -4.34 11.84
C VAL A 606 -14.60 -3.52 10.62
#